data_4e980b7625fd9af0fd7bff55d92c138c
#
_entry.id   4e980b7625fd9af0fd7bff55d92c138c
#
_cell.length_a   1.000
_cell.length_b   1.000
_cell.length_c   1.000
_cell.angle_alpha   90.00
_cell.angle_beta   90.00
_cell.angle_gamma   90.00
#
_symmetry.space_group_name_H-M   'P 1'
#
loop_
_entity.id
_entity.type
_entity.pdbx_description
1 polymer ?
#
loop_
_entity_poly.entity_id
_entity_poly.type
_entity_poly.pdbx_seq_one_letter_code
_entity_poly.pdbx_strand_id
1 'polypeptide(L)'
;GSMDPYIKLCEELFSAAKYEFKNMEYFYFHNFIYEGVCNNNDRREEVVEIKDIVNKYGSDYKIIFVGDASMGIYEITHINGSIEHYNEKPGESYFYQIKNHFDRVAWLNPIPKEEWEYSQSISYTKHLIENKMFNFTIDGVNQAVKYLSK
;
A
#
# COMPACT_ATOMS: atom_id res chain seq x y z
N GLY A 1 2.00 -10.81 10.20
CA GLY A 1 0.71 -10.78 9.54
C GLY A 1 0.65 -11.69 8.33
N SER A 2 -0.46 -11.71 7.63
CA SER A 2 -0.67 -12.56 6.45
C SER A 2 0.33 -12.28 5.32
N MET A 3 0.88 -11.08 5.29
CA MET A 3 1.84 -10.65 4.27
C MET A 3 3.30 -10.91 4.63
N ASP A 4 3.59 -11.38 5.83
CA ASP A 4 4.98 -11.59 6.27
C ASP A 4 5.79 -12.47 5.30
N PRO A 5 5.24 -13.55 4.71
CA PRO A 5 5.99 -14.36 3.75
C PRO A 5 6.37 -13.61 2.47
N TYR A 6 5.65 -12.55 2.14
CA TYR A 6 5.85 -11.78 0.91
C TYR A 6 6.80 -10.61 1.05
N ILE A 7 7.10 -10.18 2.28
CA ILE A 7 7.95 -9.00 2.54
C ILE A 7 9.33 -9.19 1.92
N LYS A 8 9.96 -10.33 2.18
CA LYS A 8 11.28 -10.62 1.65
C LYS A 8 11.28 -10.72 0.13
N LEU A 9 10.27 -11.38 -0.43
CA LEU A 9 10.11 -11.50 -1.88
C LEU A 9 9.94 -10.13 -2.51
N CYS A 10 9.14 -9.27 -1.90
CA CYS A 10 8.93 -7.90 -2.33
C CYS A 10 10.24 -7.11 -2.34
N GLU A 11 11.01 -7.18 -1.25
CA GLU A 11 12.30 -6.50 -1.14
C GLU A 11 13.28 -6.98 -2.22
N GLU A 12 13.35 -8.29 -2.45
CA GLU A 12 14.21 -8.88 -3.47
C GLU A 12 13.82 -8.44 -4.87
N LEU A 13 12.51 -8.47 -5.16
CA LEU A 13 11.99 -8.12 -6.48
C LEU A 13 12.25 -6.66 -6.83
N PHE A 14 11.96 -5.76 -5.90
CA PHE A 14 12.18 -4.34 -6.12
C PHE A 14 13.66 -3.96 -6.05
N SER A 15 14.47 -4.68 -5.28
CA SER A 15 15.92 -4.50 -5.30
C SER A 15 16.51 -4.86 -6.68
N ALA A 16 15.97 -5.90 -7.31
CA ALA A 16 16.38 -6.27 -8.67
C ALA A 16 15.97 -5.21 -9.71
N ALA A 17 14.83 -4.55 -9.48
CA ALA A 17 14.30 -3.54 -10.39
C ALA A 17 14.85 -2.13 -10.11
N LYS A 18 15.71 -1.95 -9.12
CA LYS A 18 16.18 -0.61 -8.71
C LYS A 18 16.91 0.19 -9.79
N TYR A 19 17.41 -0.47 -10.83
CA TYR A 19 18.04 0.22 -11.95
C TYR A 19 17.03 1.04 -12.76
N GLU A 20 15.77 0.74 -12.67
CA GLU A 20 14.70 1.49 -13.32
C GLU A 20 14.21 2.66 -12.47
N PHE A 21 14.62 2.71 -11.19
CA PHE A 21 14.20 3.73 -10.24
C PHE A 21 15.42 4.42 -9.64
N LYS A 22 15.43 5.75 -9.60
CA LYS A 22 16.52 6.52 -9.02
C LYS A 22 16.67 6.31 -7.52
N ASN A 23 15.57 6.30 -6.82
CA ASN A 23 15.50 6.16 -5.37
C ASN A 23 14.37 5.21 -5.04
N MET A 24 14.61 4.32 -4.09
CA MET A 24 13.58 3.40 -3.62
C MET A 24 13.65 3.33 -2.11
N GLU A 25 12.50 3.51 -1.47
CA GLU A 25 12.38 3.39 -0.02
C GLU A 25 11.21 2.48 0.34
N TYR A 26 11.32 1.78 1.46
CA TYR A 26 10.35 0.82 1.94
C TYR A 26 9.77 1.30 3.26
N PHE A 27 8.46 1.12 3.42
CA PHE A 27 7.75 1.33 4.67
C PHE A 27 6.82 0.15 4.90
N TYR A 28 6.51 -0.11 6.16
CA TYR A 28 5.67 -1.25 6.53
C TYR A 28 4.38 -0.75 7.17
N PHE A 29 3.28 -1.41 6.85
CA PHE A 29 1.98 -1.12 7.46
C PHE A 29 1.26 -2.43 7.77
N HIS A 30 0.20 -2.34 8.57
CA HIS A 30 -0.58 -3.50 8.97
C HIS A 30 -2.03 -3.30 8.55
N ASN A 31 -2.58 -4.25 7.82
CA ASN A 31 -3.91 -4.26 7.24
C ASN A 31 -4.14 -3.11 6.26
N PHE A 32 -4.17 -1.87 6.75
CA PHE A 32 -4.37 -0.68 5.95
C PHE A 32 -3.48 0.45 6.49
N ILE A 33 -3.34 1.52 5.72
CA ILE A 33 -2.60 2.68 6.21
C ILE A 33 -3.51 3.52 7.10
N TYR A 34 -2.93 4.01 8.18
CA TYR A 34 -3.59 4.90 9.11
C TYR A 34 -2.75 6.16 9.27
N GLU A 35 -2.57 6.65 10.48
CA GLU A 35 -1.82 7.87 10.73
C GLU A 35 -0.35 7.79 10.31
N GLY A 36 0.22 6.60 10.34
CA GLY A 36 1.61 6.40 9.98
C GLY A 36 1.94 4.99 9.52
N VAL A 37 3.16 4.84 9.06
CA VAL A 37 3.77 3.57 8.65
C VAL A 37 5.08 3.39 9.40
N CYS A 38 5.66 2.21 9.36
CA CYS A 38 6.88 1.90 10.10
C CYS A 38 8.08 1.80 9.17
N ASN A 39 9.26 2.22 9.65
CA ASN A 39 10.51 2.10 8.90
C ASN A 39 11.00 0.66 8.79
N ASN A 40 10.59 -0.20 9.73
CA ASN A 40 10.96 -1.62 9.71
C ASN A 40 9.73 -2.49 10.01
N ASN A 41 9.87 -3.79 9.86
CA ASN A 41 8.78 -4.73 10.09
C ASN A 41 8.46 -4.95 11.58
N ASP A 42 9.26 -4.40 12.49
CA ASP A 42 8.95 -4.36 13.92
C ASP A 42 8.09 -3.13 14.20
N ARG A 43 6.80 -3.34 14.39
CA ARG A 43 5.79 -2.29 14.57
C ARG A 43 5.97 -1.44 15.82
N ARG A 44 6.91 -1.77 16.67
CA ARG A 44 7.15 -1.05 17.93
C ARG A 44 8.11 0.11 17.78
N GLU A 45 8.82 0.18 16.66
CA GLU A 45 9.86 1.17 16.44
C GLU A 45 9.50 2.13 15.31
N GLU A 46 9.94 3.35 15.43
CA GLU A 46 9.97 4.41 14.42
C GLU A 46 8.77 4.50 13.46
N VAL A 47 7.66 5.01 13.99
CA VAL A 47 6.49 5.34 13.17
C VAL A 47 6.78 6.63 12.40
N VAL A 48 6.59 6.57 11.09
CA VAL A 48 6.65 7.75 10.19
C VAL A 48 5.21 8.14 9.86
N GLU A 49 4.84 9.36 10.19
CA GLU A 49 3.49 9.83 9.91
C GLU A 49 3.28 10.07 8.42
N ILE A 50 2.07 9.83 7.94
CA ILE A 50 1.72 10.02 6.52
C ILE A 50 1.97 11.48 6.08
N LYS A 51 1.65 12.44 6.94
CA LYS A 51 1.90 13.86 6.63
C LYS A 51 3.38 14.15 6.39
N ASP A 52 4.29 13.45 7.08
CA ASP A 52 5.73 13.64 6.90
C ASP A 52 6.21 13.03 5.58
N ILE A 53 5.61 11.91 5.16
CA ILE A 53 5.88 11.32 3.85
C ILE A 53 5.45 12.28 2.74
N VAL A 54 4.25 12.83 2.84
CA VAL A 54 3.73 13.80 1.87
C VAL A 54 4.61 15.05 1.80
N ASN A 55 5.12 15.51 2.94
CA ASN A 55 5.99 16.69 2.99
C ASN A 55 7.42 16.42 2.48
N LYS A 56 7.92 15.20 2.70
CA LYS A 56 9.30 14.84 2.34
C LYS A 56 9.48 14.49 0.87
N TYR A 57 8.49 13.81 0.28
CA TYR A 57 8.60 13.31 -1.09
C TYR A 57 7.73 14.12 -2.03
N GLY A 58 8.31 14.54 -3.15
CA GLY A 58 7.59 15.28 -4.17
C GLY A 58 6.53 14.43 -4.88
N SER A 59 5.60 15.11 -5.55
CA SER A 59 4.49 14.44 -6.25
C SER A 59 4.93 13.52 -7.40
N ASP A 60 6.15 13.69 -7.89
CA ASP A 60 6.73 12.86 -8.94
C ASP A 60 7.17 11.47 -8.47
N TYR A 61 7.28 11.26 -7.15
CA TYR A 61 7.48 9.92 -6.60
C TYR A 61 6.28 9.04 -6.93
N LYS A 62 6.55 7.77 -7.18
CA LYS A 62 5.51 6.76 -7.44
C LYS A 62 5.34 5.90 -6.21
N ILE A 63 4.11 5.52 -5.92
CA ILE A 63 3.77 4.74 -4.73
C ILE A 63 3.28 3.38 -5.17
N ILE A 64 3.82 2.34 -4.55
CA ILE A 64 3.32 0.98 -4.70
C ILE A 64 2.97 0.45 -3.32
N PHE A 65 1.71 0.13 -3.12
CA PHE A 65 1.26 -0.63 -1.96
C PHE A 65 1.38 -2.12 -2.28
N VAL A 66 1.82 -2.91 -1.31
CA VAL A 66 1.85 -4.37 -1.44
C VAL A 66 1.13 -4.97 -0.25
N GLY A 67 0.01 -5.60 -0.48
CA GLY A 67 -0.81 -6.17 0.58
C GLY A 67 -2.00 -6.92 0.04
N ASP A 68 -2.62 -7.75 0.89
CA ASP A 68 -3.79 -8.54 0.49
C ASP A 68 -5.10 -7.72 0.54
N ALA A 69 -5.11 -6.59 1.23
CA ALA A 69 -6.30 -5.74 1.42
C ALA A 69 -7.49 -6.51 2.01
N SER A 70 -7.21 -7.60 2.72
CA SER A 70 -8.24 -8.48 3.28
C SER A 70 -8.43 -8.20 4.76
N MET A 71 -9.51 -7.51 5.10
CA MET A 71 -9.81 -7.06 6.46
C MET A 71 -11.30 -6.76 6.60
N GLY A 72 -11.75 -6.45 7.80
CA GLY A 72 -13.10 -5.91 7.98
C GLY A 72 -13.20 -4.53 7.32
N ILE A 73 -14.30 -4.30 6.59
CA ILE A 73 -14.48 -3.03 5.87
C ILE A 73 -14.42 -1.82 6.81
N TYR A 74 -14.85 -1.98 8.06
CA TYR A 74 -14.81 -0.91 9.06
C TYR A 74 -13.39 -0.43 9.36
N GLU A 75 -12.38 -1.27 9.15
CA GLU A 75 -10.98 -0.88 9.35
C GLU A 75 -10.54 0.19 8.35
N ILE A 76 -11.22 0.30 7.22
CA ILE A 76 -10.95 1.30 6.19
C ILE A 76 -11.85 2.52 6.35
N THR A 77 -13.12 2.30 6.67
CA THR A 77 -14.17 3.32 6.54
C THR A 77 -14.54 4.03 7.85
N HIS A 78 -14.17 3.48 9.01
CA HIS A 78 -14.61 4.01 10.30
C HIS A 78 -13.47 4.60 11.12
N ILE A 79 -13.77 5.65 11.85
CA ILE A 79 -12.88 6.18 12.90
C ILE A 79 -12.68 5.08 13.94
N ASN A 80 -11.42 4.87 14.36
CA ASN A 80 -11.05 3.76 15.24
C ASN A 80 -11.43 2.38 14.73
N GLY A 81 -11.55 2.23 13.40
CA GLY A 81 -11.80 0.94 12.77
C GLY A 81 -10.64 -0.03 12.88
N SER A 82 -9.42 0.47 13.16
CA SER A 82 -8.27 -0.39 13.35
C SER A 82 -8.42 -1.28 14.57
N ILE A 83 -8.12 -2.57 14.43
CA ILE A 83 -8.17 -3.52 15.53
C ILE A 83 -7.00 -3.34 16.49
N GLU A 84 -5.87 -2.88 16.01
CA GLU A 84 -4.62 -2.86 16.77
C GLU A 84 -4.28 -1.53 17.45
N HIS A 85 -4.81 -0.43 16.96
CA HIS A 85 -4.49 0.89 17.53
C HIS A 85 -5.57 1.92 17.22
N TYR A 86 -5.57 2.97 18.01
CA TYR A 86 -6.47 4.11 17.85
C TYR A 86 -6.11 4.90 16.58
N ASN A 87 -7.10 5.20 15.77
CA ASN A 87 -6.94 6.08 14.60
C ASN A 87 -8.00 7.20 14.64
N GLU A 88 -7.55 8.44 14.57
CA GLU A 88 -8.42 9.62 14.65
C GLU A 88 -9.32 9.81 13.43
N LYS A 89 -8.88 9.27 12.28
CA LYS A 89 -9.63 9.36 11.03
C LYS A 89 -9.77 7.96 10.43
N PRO A 90 -10.77 7.74 9.55
CA PRO A 90 -10.84 6.49 8.80
C PRO A 90 -9.56 6.26 8.01
N GLY A 91 -9.14 5.00 7.85
CA GLY A 91 -7.96 4.64 7.06
C GLY A 91 -8.00 5.22 5.64
N GLU A 92 -9.19 5.27 5.03
CA GLU A 92 -9.35 5.85 3.69
C GLU A 92 -8.95 7.32 3.61
N SER A 93 -9.07 8.09 4.69
CA SER A 93 -8.64 9.49 4.73
C SER A 93 -7.13 9.62 4.56
N TYR A 94 -6.37 8.75 5.22
CA TYR A 94 -4.91 8.72 5.08
C TYR A 94 -4.50 8.25 3.70
N PHE A 95 -5.24 7.30 3.15
CA PHE A 95 -5.02 6.83 1.79
C PHE A 95 -5.23 7.96 0.78
N TYR A 96 -6.27 8.76 0.94
CA TYR A 96 -6.53 9.91 0.07
C TYR A 96 -5.45 10.99 0.17
N GLN A 97 -4.83 11.18 1.34
CA GLN A 97 -3.68 12.07 1.45
C GLN A 97 -2.54 11.64 0.51
N ILE A 98 -2.24 10.34 0.50
CA ILE A 98 -1.22 9.76 -0.40
C ILE A 98 -1.65 9.94 -1.86
N LYS A 99 -2.85 9.53 -2.18
CA LYS A 99 -3.35 9.51 -3.55
C LYS A 99 -3.46 10.92 -4.16
N ASN A 100 -3.85 11.89 -3.37
CA ASN A 100 -3.99 13.27 -3.85
C ASN A 100 -2.65 13.98 -4.02
N HIS A 101 -1.61 13.54 -3.34
CA HIS A 101 -0.29 14.15 -3.43
C HIS A 101 0.55 13.57 -4.56
N PHE A 102 0.57 12.23 -4.68
CA PHE A 102 1.42 11.53 -5.65
C PHE A 102 0.69 11.32 -6.98
N ASP A 103 1.40 11.52 -8.09
CA ASP A 103 0.82 11.45 -9.44
C ASP A 103 0.32 10.06 -9.80
N ARG A 104 1.02 9.03 -9.36
CA ARG A 104 0.71 7.65 -9.69
C ARG A 104 0.83 6.76 -8.47
N VAL A 105 -0.22 5.99 -8.21
CA VAL A 105 -0.29 5.06 -7.09
C VAL A 105 -0.84 3.73 -7.59
N ALA A 106 -0.20 2.64 -7.23
CA ALA A 106 -0.62 1.29 -7.61
C ALA A 106 -0.65 0.36 -6.40
N TRP A 107 -1.36 -0.73 -6.51
CA TRP A 107 -1.46 -1.78 -5.49
C TRP A 107 -1.15 -3.13 -6.09
N LEU A 108 -0.27 -3.89 -5.44
CA LEU A 108 0.04 -5.28 -5.79
C LEU A 108 -0.58 -6.20 -4.74
N ASN A 109 -1.45 -7.09 -5.18
CA ASN A 109 -2.18 -8.00 -4.29
C ASN A 109 -1.81 -9.46 -4.58
N PRO A 110 -1.34 -10.21 -3.56
CA PRO A 110 -0.98 -11.63 -3.75
C PRO A 110 -2.19 -12.55 -3.90
N ILE A 111 -3.38 -12.12 -3.50
CA ILE A 111 -4.60 -12.90 -3.70
C ILE A 111 -4.93 -12.92 -5.19
N PRO A 112 -5.24 -14.10 -5.77
CA PRO A 112 -5.61 -14.18 -7.19
C PRO A 112 -6.76 -13.25 -7.55
N LYS A 113 -6.64 -12.58 -8.70
CA LYS A 113 -7.61 -11.60 -9.16
C LYS A 113 -9.05 -12.13 -9.20
N GLU A 114 -9.21 -13.39 -9.50
CA GLU A 114 -10.53 -14.04 -9.59
C GLU A 114 -11.26 -14.05 -8.25
N GLU A 115 -10.53 -13.89 -7.14
CA GLU A 115 -11.11 -13.92 -5.80
C GLU A 115 -11.44 -12.53 -5.25
N TRP A 116 -10.99 -11.47 -5.90
CA TRP A 116 -11.14 -10.10 -5.36
C TRP A 116 -12.60 -9.68 -5.17
N GLU A 117 -13.47 -10.05 -6.10
CA GLU A 117 -14.88 -9.67 -6.04
C GLU A 117 -15.64 -10.30 -4.86
N TYR A 118 -15.10 -11.37 -4.28
CA TYR A 118 -15.72 -12.04 -3.14
C TYR A 118 -15.33 -11.43 -1.80
N SER A 119 -14.41 -10.47 -1.79
CA SER A 119 -13.99 -9.76 -0.59
C SER A 119 -14.44 -8.30 -0.68
N GLN A 120 -15.24 -7.88 0.31
CA GLN A 120 -15.72 -6.51 0.37
C GLN A 120 -14.55 -5.51 0.53
N SER A 121 -13.58 -5.83 1.37
CA SER A 121 -12.43 -4.93 1.61
C SER A 121 -11.52 -4.84 0.38
N ILE A 122 -11.29 -5.94 -0.32
CA ILE A 122 -10.48 -5.92 -1.55
C ILE A 122 -11.19 -5.11 -2.63
N SER A 123 -12.48 -5.33 -2.84
CA SER A 123 -13.27 -4.58 -3.83
C SER A 123 -13.28 -3.09 -3.51
N TYR A 124 -13.42 -2.74 -2.25
CA TYR A 124 -13.42 -1.35 -1.82
C TYR A 124 -12.05 -0.70 -2.03
N THR A 125 -10.97 -1.38 -1.65
CA THR A 125 -9.60 -0.89 -1.85
C THR A 125 -9.29 -0.72 -3.33
N LYS A 126 -9.73 -1.67 -4.16
CA LYS A 126 -9.58 -1.56 -5.61
C LYS A 126 -10.30 -0.32 -6.16
N HIS A 127 -11.47 -0.02 -5.64
CA HIS A 127 -12.20 1.19 -6.00
C HIS A 127 -11.44 2.45 -5.58
N LEU A 128 -10.92 2.48 -4.35
CA LEU A 128 -10.14 3.62 -3.85
C LEU A 128 -8.92 3.92 -4.73
N ILE A 129 -8.30 2.89 -5.27
CA ILE A 129 -7.10 3.04 -6.11
C ILE A 129 -7.43 3.16 -7.60
N GLU A 130 -8.69 3.43 -7.94
CA GLU A 130 -9.15 3.63 -9.31
C GLU A 130 -8.82 2.46 -10.24
N ASN A 131 -9.01 1.24 -9.75
CA ASN A 131 -8.75 -0.02 -10.46
C ASN A 131 -7.26 -0.26 -10.78
N LYS A 132 -6.34 0.44 -10.14
CA LYS A 132 -4.89 0.24 -10.32
C LYS A 132 -4.36 -0.80 -9.32
N MET A 133 -5.09 -1.88 -9.16
CA MET A 133 -4.70 -3.06 -8.41
C MET A 133 -4.30 -4.16 -9.38
N PHE A 134 -3.13 -4.75 -9.15
CA PHE A 134 -2.54 -5.78 -10.00
C PHE A 134 -2.16 -6.98 -9.15
N ASN A 135 -2.10 -8.17 -9.75
CA ASN A 135 -1.63 -9.34 -9.04
C ASN A 135 -0.15 -9.22 -8.67
N PHE A 136 0.22 -9.75 -7.51
CA PHE A 136 1.63 -9.82 -7.10
C PHE A 136 2.28 -11.04 -7.77
N THR A 137 2.51 -10.92 -9.07
CA THR A 137 3.18 -11.88 -9.95
C THR A 137 4.14 -11.10 -10.84
N ILE A 138 5.02 -11.77 -11.55
CA ILE A 138 5.93 -11.12 -12.49
C ILE A 138 5.15 -10.26 -13.48
N ASP A 139 4.06 -10.81 -14.02
CA ASP A 139 3.21 -10.12 -14.98
C ASP A 139 2.52 -8.90 -14.36
N GLY A 140 1.95 -9.07 -13.16
CA GLY A 140 1.28 -7.99 -12.45
C GLY A 140 2.23 -6.86 -12.06
N VAL A 141 3.45 -7.20 -11.63
CA VAL A 141 4.49 -6.21 -11.33
C VAL A 141 4.87 -5.42 -12.59
N ASN A 142 5.03 -6.11 -13.72
CA ASN A 142 5.32 -5.45 -14.98
C ASN A 142 4.21 -4.50 -15.40
N GLN A 143 2.96 -4.88 -15.21
CA GLN A 143 1.81 -4.03 -15.49
C GLN A 143 1.81 -2.78 -14.59
N ALA A 144 2.09 -2.96 -13.30
CA ALA A 144 2.16 -1.85 -12.34
C ALA A 144 3.28 -0.88 -12.70
N VAL A 145 4.48 -1.38 -12.97
CA VAL A 145 5.63 -0.56 -13.37
C VAL A 145 5.33 0.20 -14.65
N LYS A 146 4.72 -0.44 -15.64
CA LYS A 146 4.32 0.20 -16.90
C LYS A 146 3.34 1.34 -16.65
N TYR A 147 2.35 1.13 -15.79
CA TYR A 147 1.40 2.18 -15.41
C TYR A 147 2.12 3.35 -14.73
N LEU A 148 3.01 3.06 -13.78
CA LEU A 148 3.71 4.09 -13.02
C LEU A 148 4.69 4.90 -13.85
N SER A 149 5.19 4.34 -14.95
CA SER A 149 6.20 4.95 -15.81
C SER A 149 5.64 5.92 -16.86
N LYS A 150 4.33 6.03 -16.93
CA LYS A 150 3.69 6.90 -17.94
C LYS A 150 3.82 8.38 -17.66
#